data_3089588989dc97b7586d1c7d0b216c43
#
_entry.id   3089588989dc97b7586d1c7d0b216c43
#
_cell.length_a   1.000
_cell.length_b   1.000
_cell.length_c   1.000
_cell.angle_alpha   90.00
_cell.angle_beta   90.00
_cell.angle_gamma   90.00
#
_symmetry.space_group_name_H-M   'P 1'
#
loop_
_entity.id
_entity.type
_entity.pdbx_description
1 polymer ?
#
loop_
_entity_poly.entity_id
_entity_poly.type
_entity_poly.pdbx_seq_one_letter_code
_entity_poly.pdbx_strand_id
1 'polypeptide(L)'
;RESYCHKMDKQFIADINRKKPKDMEEIKKLWYRGRMSEQFQHYSNSRYVICNLHSFFQHGHYEIRAYNGSLHAGEVRSQIVLALAISNAAMTKKYCSPHVSQSDNMRYSFRVWLLNLGLIGDEFKNCRTHLLKHLEGDIAWRHPEDGIAARARLKEKRELEKQAAREQRNEPVCHSDDETECIPDENNEPSESECDGIEELE
;
A
#
# COMPACT_ATOMS: atom_id res chain seq x y z
N ARG A 1 15.48 14.60 -8.71
CA ARG A 1 14.46 13.68 -9.23
C ARG A 1 13.67 14.25 -10.41
N GLU A 2 13.34 15.51 -10.37
CA GLU A 2 12.51 16.15 -11.39
C GLU A 2 13.15 16.14 -12.78
N SER A 3 14.48 16.17 -12.87
CA SER A 3 15.20 16.19 -14.16
C SER A 3 15.25 14.83 -14.87
N TYR A 4 15.12 13.69 -14.14
CA TYR A 4 15.29 12.34 -14.74
C TYR A 4 14.02 11.49 -14.72
N CYS A 5 12.95 11.92 -14.07
CA CYS A 5 11.71 11.17 -13.96
C CYS A 5 10.51 12.10 -13.78
N HIS A 6 10.01 12.63 -14.87
CA HIS A 6 8.77 13.40 -14.90
C HIS A 6 7.55 12.47 -14.84
N LYS A 7 6.44 13.00 -14.37
CA LYS A 7 5.14 12.32 -14.52
C LYS A 7 4.82 12.18 -16.02
N MET A 8 3.99 11.18 -16.34
CA MET A 8 3.45 11.06 -17.70
C MET A 8 2.73 12.34 -18.10
N ASP A 9 2.94 12.76 -19.34
CA ASP A 9 2.27 13.91 -19.89
C ASP A 9 0.75 13.70 -19.93
N LYS A 10 0.02 14.57 -19.25
CA LYS A 10 -1.45 14.52 -19.20
C LYS A 10 -2.08 14.63 -20.58
N GLN A 11 -1.48 15.43 -21.47
CA GLN A 11 -1.98 15.58 -22.85
C GLN A 11 -1.79 14.30 -23.65
N PHE A 12 -0.67 13.59 -23.49
CA PHE A 12 -0.47 12.29 -24.10
C PHE A 12 -1.53 11.28 -23.67
N ILE A 13 -1.82 11.20 -22.35
CA ILE A 13 -2.87 10.30 -21.82
C ILE A 13 -4.24 10.69 -22.39
N ALA A 14 -4.56 11.98 -22.43
CA ALA A 14 -5.83 12.47 -22.99
C ALA A 14 -5.96 12.16 -24.48
N ASP A 15 -4.87 12.31 -25.25
CA ASP A 15 -4.87 12.03 -26.70
C ASP A 15 -4.99 10.54 -26.98
N ILE A 16 -4.33 9.66 -26.21
CA ILE A 16 -4.52 8.20 -26.31
C ILE A 16 -5.99 7.83 -26.07
N ASN A 17 -6.61 8.36 -25.01
CA ASN A 17 -8.00 8.07 -24.69
C ASN A 17 -8.99 8.60 -25.74
N ARG A 18 -8.73 9.78 -26.30
CA ARG A 18 -9.57 10.41 -27.32
C ARG A 18 -9.44 9.75 -28.68
N LYS A 19 -8.20 9.55 -29.15
CA LYS A 19 -7.90 9.08 -30.50
C LYS A 19 -7.94 7.58 -30.64
N LYS A 20 -7.73 6.85 -29.53
CA LYS A 20 -7.74 5.38 -29.47
C LYS A 20 -6.86 4.77 -30.60
N PRO A 21 -5.55 5.05 -30.62
CA PRO A 21 -4.65 4.62 -31.67
C PRO A 21 -4.73 3.10 -31.87
N LYS A 22 -4.74 2.66 -33.10
CA LYS A 22 -4.90 1.24 -33.48
C LYS A 22 -3.55 0.56 -33.71
N ASP A 23 -2.54 1.32 -34.01
CA ASP A 23 -1.22 0.80 -34.30
C ASP A 23 -0.11 1.58 -33.59
N MET A 24 1.09 1.02 -33.65
CA MET A 24 2.26 1.57 -32.96
C MET A 24 2.72 2.90 -33.58
N GLU A 25 2.51 3.11 -34.85
CA GLU A 25 2.91 4.34 -35.52
C GLU A 25 2.03 5.52 -35.10
N GLU A 26 0.76 5.30 -34.87
CA GLU A 26 -0.12 6.31 -34.31
C GLU A 26 0.30 6.67 -32.86
N ILE A 27 0.69 5.67 -32.06
CA ILE A 27 1.20 5.90 -30.68
C ILE A 27 2.51 6.71 -30.73
N LYS A 28 3.44 6.38 -31.62
CA LYS A 28 4.68 7.14 -31.82
C LYS A 28 4.41 8.61 -32.18
N LYS A 29 3.47 8.86 -33.11
CA LYS A 29 3.08 10.22 -33.49
C LYS A 29 2.54 11.03 -32.29
N LEU A 30 1.76 10.39 -31.42
CA LEU A 30 1.25 11.01 -30.20
C LEU A 30 2.38 11.26 -29.18
N TRP A 31 3.28 10.30 -29.02
CA TRP A 31 4.41 10.39 -28.10
C TRP A 31 5.36 11.52 -28.46
N TYR A 32 5.79 11.57 -29.69
CA TYR A 32 6.73 12.59 -30.17
C TYR A 32 6.06 13.90 -30.60
N ARG A 33 4.74 13.97 -30.61
CA ARG A 33 3.98 15.18 -31.01
C ARG A 33 4.43 15.76 -32.35
N GLY A 34 4.63 14.89 -33.33
CA GLY A 34 5.09 15.26 -34.68
C GLY A 34 6.60 15.46 -34.83
N ARG A 35 7.36 15.47 -33.72
CA ARG A 35 8.83 15.54 -33.76
C ARG A 35 9.43 14.13 -34.00
N MET A 36 9.09 13.53 -35.13
CA MET A 36 9.43 12.14 -35.41
C MET A 36 10.94 11.88 -35.52
N SER A 37 11.77 12.91 -35.77
CA SER A 37 13.23 12.79 -35.75
C SER A 37 13.78 12.40 -34.36
N GLU A 38 13.06 12.72 -33.29
CA GLU A 38 13.48 12.35 -31.93
C GLU A 38 13.50 10.83 -31.72
N GLN A 39 12.74 10.06 -32.49
CA GLN A 39 12.74 8.60 -32.37
C GLN A 39 14.12 7.97 -32.65
N PHE A 40 14.95 8.63 -33.42
CA PHE A 40 16.29 8.16 -33.78
C PHE A 40 17.38 8.66 -32.82
N GLN A 41 17.02 9.52 -31.87
CA GLN A 41 17.98 10.07 -30.90
C GLN A 41 18.12 9.14 -29.73
N HIS A 42 19.32 8.61 -29.48
CA HIS A 42 19.60 7.72 -28.36
C HIS A 42 19.24 8.37 -26.99
N TYR A 43 19.48 9.66 -26.83
CA TYR A 43 19.21 10.43 -25.60
C TYR A 43 18.09 11.46 -25.78
N SER A 44 16.99 11.09 -26.42
CA SER A 44 15.83 11.98 -26.50
C SER A 44 15.31 12.36 -25.11
N ASN A 45 14.95 13.61 -24.92
CA ASN A 45 14.35 14.10 -23.66
C ASN A 45 13.02 13.40 -23.31
N SER A 46 12.34 12.83 -24.30
CA SER A 46 11.10 12.08 -24.12
C SER A 46 11.26 10.81 -23.24
N ARG A 47 12.50 10.35 -23.01
CA ARG A 47 12.80 9.20 -22.16
C ARG A 47 12.70 9.47 -20.65
N TYR A 48 12.74 10.75 -20.23
CA TYR A 48 12.81 11.12 -18.81
C TYR A 48 11.43 11.22 -18.15
N VAL A 49 10.61 10.19 -18.35
CA VAL A 49 9.29 10.05 -17.76
C VAL A 49 9.16 8.72 -17.02
N ILE A 50 8.18 8.62 -16.11
CA ILE A 50 7.94 7.43 -15.27
C ILE A 50 7.88 6.14 -16.08
N CYS A 51 7.19 6.15 -17.22
CA CYS A 51 7.11 5.03 -18.16
C CYS A 51 7.72 5.47 -19.49
N ASN A 52 8.96 5.05 -19.75
CA ASN A 52 9.69 5.43 -20.94
C ASN A 52 9.31 4.54 -22.14
N LEU A 53 8.44 5.05 -23.01
CA LEU A 53 8.07 4.39 -24.27
C LEU A 53 9.09 4.63 -25.39
N HIS A 54 9.98 5.62 -25.27
CA HIS A 54 11.03 5.83 -26.24
C HIS A 54 11.93 4.58 -26.37
N SER A 55 12.26 3.94 -25.24
CA SER A 55 13.00 2.68 -25.23
C SER A 55 12.21 1.56 -25.93
N PHE A 56 10.89 1.54 -25.81
CA PHE A 56 10.05 0.58 -26.50
C PHE A 56 10.12 0.75 -28.01
N PHE A 57 10.07 1.97 -28.50
CA PHE A 57 10.13 2.26 -29.94
C PHE A 57 11.50 1.97 -30.56
N GLN A 58 12.57 1.99 -29.78
CA GLN A 58 13.92 1.69 -30.23
C GLN A 58 14.31 0.22 -30.07
N HIS A 59 13.92 -0.39 -28.93
CA HIS A 59 14.46 -1.67 -28.48
C HIS A 59 13.40 -2.73 -28.20
N GLY A 60 12.11 -2.40 -28.30
CA GLY A 60 11.01 -3.32 -28.04
C GLY A 60 10.70 -3.57 -26.57
N HIS A 61 11.32 -2.85 -25.64
CA HIS A 61 11.03 -2.93 -24.22
C HIS A 61 10.77 -1.54 -23.62
N TYR A 62 9.86 -1.43 -22.68
CA TYR A 62 9.64 -0.19 -21.96
C TYR A 62 10.37 -0.19 -20.61
N GLU A 63 10.75 0.99 -20.16
CA GLU A 63 11.39 1.18 -18.86
C GLU A 63 10.45 1.85 -17.87
N ILE A 64 10.31 1.27 -16.68
CA ILE A 64 9.67 1.93 -15.54
C ILE A 64 10.76 2.65 -14.73
N ARG A 65 10.74 4.00 -14.76
CA ARG A 65 11.74 4.86 -14.12
C ARG A 65 11.24 5.49 -12.82
N ALA A 66 10.17 4.96 -12.25
CA ALA A 66 9.50 5.51 -11.08
C ALA A 66 10.27 5.26 -9.75
N TYR A 67 11.15 4.27 -9.74
CA TYR A 67 11.75 3.78 -8.52
C TYR A 67 13.03 4.53 -8.14
N ASN A 68 13.27 4.60 -6.82
CA ASN A 68 14.57 5.00 -6.30
C ASN A 68 15.54 3.83 -6.33
N GLY A 69 16.83 4.12 -6.42
CA GLY A 69 17.85 3.14 -6.11
C GLY A 69 17.77 2.75 -4.64
N SER A 70 17.88 1.46 -4.36
CA SER A 70 17.90 0.91 -3.01
C SER A 70 18.85 -0.27 -2.96
N LEU A 71 19.56 -0.43 -1.84
CA LEU A 71 20.35 -1.62 -1.52
C LEU A 71 19.54 -2.63 -0.68
N HIS A 72 18.34 -2.27 -0.26
CA HIS A 72 17.48 -3.12 0.55
C HIS A 72 16.76 -4.15 -0.32
N ALA A 73 17.07 -5.43 -0.16
CA ALA A 73 16.54 -6.52 -0.99
C ALA A 73 14.99 -6.57 -1.02
N GLY A 74 14.33 -6.31 0.11
CA GLY A 74 12.88 -6.25 0.20
C GLY A 74 12.26 -5.12 -0.63
N GLU A 75 12.89 -3.95 -0.67
CA GLU A 75 12.45 -2.83 -1.51
C GLU A 75 12.63 -3.15 -3.00
N VAL A 76 13.81 -3.67 -3.39
CA VAL A 76 14.09 -4.08 -4.77
C VAL A 76 13.08 -5.13 -5.23
N ARG A 77 12.85 -6.17 -4.41
CA ARG A 77 11.82 -7.18 -4.71
C ARG A 77 10.44 -6.56 -4.87
N SER A 78 10.07 -5.63 -4.00
CA SER A 78 8.76 -4.96 -4.06
C SER A 78 8.59 -4.11 -5.31
N GLN A 79 9.64 -3.46 -5.78
CA GLN A 79 9.67 -2.69 -7.03
C GLN A 79 9.48 -3.60 -8.25
N ILE A 80 10.17 -4.75 -8.28
CA ILE A 80 10.03 -5.75 -9.35
C ILE A 80 8.60 -6.31 -9.37
N VAL A 81 8.07 -6.72 -8.22
CA VAL A 81 6.71 -7.25 -8.10
C VAL A 81 5.68 -6.22 -8.56
N LEU A 82 5.84 -4.95 -8.18
CA LEU A 82 4.95 -3.89 -8.61
C LEU A 82 5.01 -3.68 -10.13
N ALA A 83 6.20 -3.68 -10.72
CA ALA A 83 6.37 -3.56 -12.17
C ALA A 83 5.67 -4.69 -12.93
N LEU A 84 5.82 -5.93 -12.46
CA LEU A 84 5.16 -7.10 -13.03
C LEU A 84 3.63 -7.03 -12.87
N ALA A 85 3.14 -6.60 -11.71
CA ALA A 85 1.70 -6.45 -11.45
C ALA A 85 1.06 -5.38 -12.35
N ILE A 86 1.74 -4.25 -12.58
CA ILE A 86 1.29 -3.21 -13.51
C ILE A 86 1.26 -3.75 -14.93
N SER A 87 2.30 -4.48 -15.35
CA SER A 87 2.38 -5.09 -16.69
C SER A 87 1.26 -6.08 -16.91
N ASN A 88 1.02 -6.97 -15.95
CA ASN A 88 -0.08 -7.93 -16.00
C ASN A 88 -1.45 -7.22 -16.07
N ALA A 89 -1.64 -6.19 -15.26
CA ALA A 89 -2.87 -5.40 -15.30
C ALA A 89 -3.07 -4.70 -16.65
N ALA A 90 -2.01 -4.21 -17.28
CA ALA A 90 -2.08 -3.60 -18.59
C ALA A 90 -2.47 -4.60 -19.71
N MET A 91 -2.08 -5.86 -19.58
CA MET A 91 -2.42 -6.92 -20.52
C MET A 91 -3.84 -7.48 -20.31
N THR A 92 -4.32 -7.50 -19.07
CA THR A 92 -5.57 -8.19 -18.71
C THR A 92 -6.77 -7.25 -18.61
N LYS A 93 -6.56 -6.00 -18.19
CA LYS A 93 -7.65 -5.02 -18.00
C LYS A 93 -8.02 -4.35 -19.32
N LYS A 94 -9.31 -4.35 -19.63
CA LYS A 94 -9.86 -3.68 -20.83
C LYS A 94 -9.92 -2.16 -20.70
N TYR A 95 -9.88 -1.64 -19.47
CA TYR A 95 -10.07 -0.22 -19.16
C TYR A 95 -9.19 0.22 -17.99
N CYS A 96 -8.67 1.44 -18.08
CA CYS A 96 -7.98 2.13 -17.01
C CYS A 96 -8.44 3.59 -16.97
N SER A 97 -8.72 4.11 -15.77
CA SER A 97 -9.07 5.51 -15.61
C SER A 97 -7.88 6.41 -15.92
N PRO A 98 -8.06 7.46 -16.73
CA PRO A 98 -7.01 8.45 -17.00
C PRO A 98 -6.86 9.48 -15.87
N HIS A 99 -7.77 9.46 -14.90
CA HIS A 99 -7.80 10.46 -13.83
C HIS A 99 -6.87 10.06 -12.68
N VAL A 100 -6.17 11.05 -12.16
CA VAL A 100 -5.38 10.89 -10.93
C VAL A 100 -6.35 10.75 -9.76
N SER A 101 -6.11 9.77 -8.89
CA SER A 101 -6.87 9.65 -7.64
C SER A 101 -6.64 10.88 -6.78
N GLN A 102 -7.73 11.56 -6.42
CA GLN A 102 -7.72 12.63 -5.43
C GLN A 102 -8.17 12.04 -4.10
N SER A 103 -7.27 11.95 -3.15
CA SER A 103 -7.55 11.39 -1.83
C SER A 103 -6.69 12.08 -0.80
N ASP A 104 -7.29 12.46 0.31
CA ASP A 104 -6.59 13.03 1.46
C ASP A 104 -5.77 11.96 2.20
N ASN A 105 -6.14 10.68 2.03
CA ASN A 105 -5.42 9.54 2.55
C ASN A 105 -4.76 8.75 1.41
N MET A 106 -3.56 9.18 1.04
CA MET A 106 -2.78 8.57 -0.04
C MET A 106 -2.38 7.12 0.28
N ARG A 107 -2.10 6.83 1.55
CA ARG A 107 -1.68 5.49 1.99
C ARG A 107 -2.81 4.46 1.83
N TYR A 108 -4.02 4.81 2.24
CA TYR A 108 -5.20 3.97 2.01
C TYR A 108 -5.48 3.76 0.53
N SER A 109 -5.52 4.85 -0.25
CA SER A 109 -5.83 4.80 -1.68
C SER A 109 -4.80 3.97 -2.45
N PHE A 110 -3.52 4.11 -2.14
CA PHE A 110 -2.47 3.32 -2.77
C PHE A 110 -2.55 1.85 -2.36
N ARG A 111 -2.86 1.55 -1.09
CA ARG A 111 -3.10 0.17 -0.65
C ARG A 111 -4.25 -0.47 -1.43
N VAL A 112 -5.39 0.21 -1.58
CA VAL A 112 -6.54 -0.29 -2.34
C VAL A 112 -6.14 -0.55 -3.80
N TRP A 113 -5.36 0.35 -4.39
CA TRP A 113 -4.87 0.17 -5.75
C TRP A 113 -3.93 -1.05 -5.87
N LEU A 114 -3.03 -1.28 -4.92
CA LEU A 114 -2.18 -2.49 -4.89
C LEU A 114 -3.02 -3.78 -4.82
N LEU A 115 -4.07 -3.80 -4.00
CA LEU A 115 -5.01 -4.93 -3.95
C LEU A 115 -5.72 -5.15 -5.28
N ASN A 116 -6.12 -4.07 -5.96
CA ASN A 116 -6.73 -4.11 -7.29
C ASN A 116 -5.77 -4.57 -8.39
N LEU A 117 -4.46 -4.48 -8.17
CA LEU A 117 -3.44 -5.07 -9.03
C LEU A 117 -3.22 -6.57 -8.77
N GLY A 118 -3.89 -7.14 -7.76
CA GLY A 118 -3.75 -8.55 -7.39
C GLY A 118 -2.70 -8.82 -6.31
N LEU A 119 -2.11 -7.79 -5.69
CA LEU A 119 -1.15 -7.96 -4.60
C LEU A 119 -1.90 -8.24 -3.27
N ILE A 120 -2.61 -9.37 -3.21
CA ILE A 120 -3.45 -9.83 -2.11
C ILE A 120 -2.74 -10.99 -1.40
N GLY A 121 -3.12 -11.26 -0.13
CA GLY A 121 -2.58 -12.38 0.64
C GLY A 121 -1.28 -12.07 1.38
N ASP A 122 -0.83 -13.07 2.14
CA ASP A 122 0.35 -12.94 3.00
C ASP A 122 1.66 -12.93 2.20
N GLU A 123 1.70 -13.59 1.05
CA GLU A 123 2.85 -13.60 0.15
C GLU A 123 3.28 -12.19 -0.30
N PHE A 124 2.30 -11.26 -0.44
CA PHE A 124 2.55 -9.87 -0.81
C PHE A 124 2.55 -8.90 0.37
N LYS A 125 2.45 -9.39 1.62
CA LYS A 125 2.41 -8.55 2.82
C LYS A 125 3.65 -7.66 2.92
N ASN A 126 4.84 -8.26 2.83
CA ASN A 126 6.10 -7.52 2.87
C ASN A 126 6.24 -6.54 1.70
N CYS A 127 5.82 -6.94 0.50
CA CYS A 127 5.79 -6.06 -0.67
C CYS A 127 4.93 -4.81 -0.40
N ARG A 128 3.71 -4.99 0.11
CA ARG A 128 2.83 -3.88 0.46
C ARG A 128 3.44 -2.99 1.55
N THR A 129 4.09 -3.58 2.55
CA THR A 129 4.75 -2.84 3.63
C THR A 129 5.82 -1.89 3.07
N HIS A 130 6.72 -2.39 2.22
CA HIS A 130 7.76 -1.57 1.61
C HIS A 130 7.20 -0.47 0.69
N LEU A 131 6.18 -0.79 -0.12
CA LEU A 131 5.57 0.16 -1.04
C LEU A 131 4.79 1.28 -0.33
N LEU A 132 4.24 1.01 0.86
CA LEU A 132 3.46 1.96 1.66
C LEU A 132 4.29 2.74 2.68
N LYS A 133 5.56 2.39 2.87
CA LYS A 133 6.45 2.89 3.94
C LYS A 133 6.52 4.43 4.00
N HIS A 134 6.58 5.10 2.85
CA HIS A 134 6.80 6.54 2.77
C HIS A 134 5.52 7.35 2.53
N LEU A 135 4.35 6.70 2.62
CA LEU A 135 3.08 7.38 2.44
C LEU A 135 2.45 7.69 3.80
N GLU A 136 1.95 8.91 3.94
CA GLU A 136 1.23 9.35 5.11
C GLU A 136 -0.22 8.91 5.10
N GLY A 137 -0.82 8.80 6.28
CA GLY A 137 -2.22 8.46 6.47
C GLY A 137 -2.46 7.09 7.12
N ASP A 138 -3.73 6.78 7.34
CA ASP A 138 -4.18 5.50 7.90
C ASP A 138 -4.24 4.43 6.80
N ILE A 139 -3.77 3.23 7.11
CA ILE A 139 -3.73 2.12 6.15
C ILE A 139 -5.08 1.39 6.03
N ALA A 140 -5.89 1.41 7.10
CA ALA A 140 -7.13 0.64 7.21
C ALA A 140 -8.37 1.48 6.86
N TRP A 141 -8.32 2.78 7.11
CA TRP A 141 -9.48 3.67 7.04
C TRP A 141 -9.30 4.74 5.98
N ARG A 142 -10.33 4.94 5.17
CA ARG A 142 -10.32 6.00 4.15
C ARG A 142 -10.25 7.39 4.78
N HIS A 143 -11.04 7.60 5.83
CA HIS A 143 -11.06 8.82 6.61
C HIS A 143 -10.35 8.56 7.95
N PRO A 144 -9.28 9.28 8.28
CA PRO A 144 -8.50 9.04 9.51
C PRO A 144 -9.31 9.16 10.79
N GLU A 145 -10.31 10.05 10.82
CA GLU A 145 -11.23 10.24 11.95
C GLU A 145 -12.04 8.97 12.27
N ASP A 146 -12.50 8.24 11.27
CA ASP A 146 -13.21 6.97 11.45
C ASP A 146 -12.32 5.94 12.14
N GLY A 147 -11.04 5.93 11.78
CA GLY A 147 -10.04 5.05 12.38
C GLY A 147 -9.77 5.40 13.86
N ILE A 148 -9.74 6.68 14.20
CA ILE A 148 -9.57 7.14 15.59
C ILE A 148 -10.79 6.74 16.41
N ALA A 149 -12.00 7.00 15.90
CA ALA A 149 -13.25 6.65 16.58
C ALA A 149 -13.37 5.13 16.78
N ALA A 150 -13.03 4.33 15.78
CA ALA A 150 -13.08 2.87 15.88
C ALA A 150 -12.07 2.32 16.91
N ARG A 151 -10.84 2.87 16.97
CA ARG A 151 -9.84 2.49 17.97
C ARG A 151 -10.28 2.87 19.39
N ALA A 152 -10.89 4.05 19.56
CA ALA A 152 -11.42 4.47 20.84
C ALA A 152 -12.53 3.52 21.34
N ARG A 153 -13.50 3.19 20.49
CA ARG A 153 -14.56 2.22 20.80
C ARG A 153 -14.01 0.84 21.17
N LEU A 154 -13.00 0.38 20.43
CA LEU A 154 -12.38 -0.93 20.70
C LEU A 154 -11.65 -0.94 22.04
N LYS A 155 -10.97 0.17 22.38
CA LYS A 155 -10.29 0.32 23.66
C LYS A 155 -11.31 0.32 24.82
N GLU A 156 -12.36 1.10 24.70
CA GLU A 156 -13.45 1.16 25.70
C GLU A 156 -14.08 -0.24 25.91
N LYS A 157 -14.39 -0.94 24.81
CA LYS A 157 -14.92 -2.31 24.89
C LYS A 157 -13.99 -3.26 25.63
N ARG A 158 -12.67 -3.21 25.33
CA ARG A 158 -11.68 -4.04 26.03
C ARG A 158 -11.54 -3.69 27.51
N GLU A 159 -11.68 -2.43 27.87
CA GLU A 159 -11.66 -1.99 29.26
C GLU A 159 -12.90 -2.49 30.01
N LEU A 160 -14.08 -2.39 29.40
CA LEU A 160 -15.33 -2.95 29.98
C LEU A 160 -15.24 -4.47 30.12
N GLU A 161 -14.74 -5.20 29.11
CA GLU A 161 -14.55 -6.65 29.21
C GLU A 161 -13.57 -7.04 30.33
N LYS A 162 -12.49 -6.26 30.51
CA LYS A 162 -11.54 -6.48 31.62
C LYS A 162 -12.17 -6.19 32.98
N GLN A 163 -13.00 -5.15 33.11
CA GLN A 163 -13.71 -4.83 34.32
C GLN A 163 -14.71 -5.94 34.68
N ALA A 164 -15.53 -6.37 33.68
CA ALA A 164 -16.48 -7.46 33.88
C ALA A 164 -15.80 -8.77 34.33
N ALA A 165 -14.63 -9.10 33.69
CA ALA A 165 -13.86 -10.27 34.09
C ALA A 165 -13.25 -10.17 35.48
N ARG A 166 -12.89 -8.96 35.93
CA ARG A 166 -12.43 -8.72 37.32
C ARG A 166 -13.57 -8.85 38.31
N GLU A 167 -14.75 -8.33 38.01
CA GLU A 167 -15.94 -8.44 38.84
C GLU A 167 -16.38 -9.89 39.02
N GLN A 168 -16.43 -10.68 37.93
CA GLN A 168 -16.73 -12.12 37.99
C GLN A 168 -15.70 -12.92 38.79
N ARG A 169 -14.46 -12.47 38.84
CA ARG A 169 -13.39 -13.14 39.59
C ARG A 169 -13.45 -12.79 41.10
N ASN A 170 -14.04 -11.65 41.45
CA ASN A 170 -14.18 -11.17 42.80
C ASN A 170 -15.55 -11.50 43.41
N GLU A 171 -16.47 -12.15 42.69
CA GLU A 171 -17.69 -12.65 43.30
C GLU A 171 -17.35 -13.81 44.25
N PRO A 172 -17.69 -13.71 45.53
CA PRO A 172 -17.46 -14.77 46.50
C PRO A 172 -18.28 -16.00 46.08
N VAL A 173 -17.61 -17.12 45.87
CA VAL A 173 -18.27 -18.42 45.64
C VAL A 173 -18.95 -18.80 46.95
N CYS A 174 -20.25 -18.49 47.08
CA CYS A 174 -21.05 -18.97 48.18
C CYS A 174 -21.33 -20.46 47.94
N HIS A 175 -20.59 -21.33 48.59
CA HIS A 175 -20.98 -22.73 48.74
C HIS A 175 -22.14 -22.77 49.75
N SER A 176 -23.33 -23.05 49.26
CA SER A 176 -24.45 -23.48 50.07
C SER A 176 -24.14 -24.90 50.53
N ASP A 177 -23.85 -25.04 51.75
CA ASP A 177 -23.90 -26.16 52.67
C ASP A 177 -22.58 -26.29 53.47
N ASP A 178 -22.43 -25.54 54.49
CA ASP A 178 -22.01 -25.83 55.86
C ASP A 178 -21.52 -24.54 56.53
N GLU A 179 -21.88 -24.36 57.80
CA GLU A 179 -21.51 -23.23 58.61
C GLU A 179 -19.99 -23.25 58.92
N THR A 180 -19.20 -22.58 58.06
CA THR A 180 -17.82 -22.22 58.41
C THR A 180 -17.48 -20.90 57.77
N GLU A 181 -16.96 -19.98 58.59
CA GLU A 181 -16.60 -18.61 58.29
C GLU A 181 -15.78 -18.47 57.01
N CYS A 182 -16.22 -17.57 56.12
CA CYS A 182 -15.49 -17.16 54.93
C CYS A 182 -14.21 -16.41 55.31
N ILE A 183 -13.06 -17.05 55.27
CA ILE A 183 -11.76 -16.42 55.41
C ILE A 183 -11.32 -15.95 54.01
N PRO A 184 -11.05 -14.65 53.79
CA PRO A 184 -10.47 -14.23 52.53
C PRO A 184 -9.02 -14.72 52.39
N ASP A 185 -8.71 -15.39 51.33
CA ASP A 185 -7.36 -15.91 51.01
C ASP A 185 -6.45 -14.75 50.58
N GLU A 186 -5.58 -14.26 51.48
CA GLU A 186 -4.68 -13.11 51.28
C GLU A 186 -3.40 -13.45 50.49
N ASN A 187 -3.27 -14.65 49.91
CA ASN A 187 -2.02 -15.10 49.30
C ASN A 187 -2.14 -15.47 47.81
N ASN A 188 -2.68 -14.58 46.99
CA ASN A 188 -2.53 -14.78 45.55
C ASN A 188 -2.04 -13.48 44.88
N GLU A 189 -0.74 -13.20 45.07
CA GLU A 189 -0.06 -12.23 44.23
C GLU A 189 0.07 -12.82 42.81
N PRO A 190 -0.31 -12.07 41.76
CA PRO A 190 -0.07 -12.51 40.38
C PRO A 190 1.42 -12.45 40.10
N SER A 191 2.03 -13.61 39.81
CA SER A 191 3.37 -13.66 39.23
C SER A 191 3.37 -12.87 37.92
N GLU A 192 4.16 -11.83 37.88
CA GLU A 192 4.52 -11.14 36.66
C GLU A 192 5.31 -12.11 35.79
N SER A 193 4.63 -12.75 34.83
CA SER A 193 5.29 -13.42 33.75
C SER A 193 5.55 -12.42 32.63
N GLU A 194 6.79 -12.08 32.55
CA GLU A 194 7.53 -11.43 31.48
C GLU A 194 6.87 -11.55 30.10
N CYS A 195 6.41 -10.42 29.59
CA CYS A 195 6.23 -10.23 28.16
C CYS A 195 7.47 -9.50 27.63
N ASP A 196 8.57 -10.23 27.58
CA ASP A 196 9.75 -9.81 26.81
C ASP A 196 9.53 -10.08 25.34
N GLY A 197 9.95 -9.13 24.55
CA GLY A 197 10.33 -9.39 23.17
C GLY A 197 9.40 -8.87 22.09
N ILE A 198 9.35 -7.55 21.94
CA ILE A 198 9.26 -7.00 20.58
C ILE A 198 10.59 -6.34 20.31
N GLU A 199 11.53 -7.12 19.77
CA GLU A 199 12.76 -6.59 19.19
C GLU A 199 12.39 -5.64 18.05
N GLU A 200 12.77 -4.40 18.23
CA GLU A 200 12.95 -3.45 17.15
C GLU A 200 14.04 -3.99 16.22
N LEU A 201 13.66 -4.38 15.02
CA LEU A 201 14.61 -4.60 13.93
C LEU A 201 14.71 -3.31 13.12
N GLU A 202 15.86 -2.70 13.21
CA GLU A 202 16.37 -1.62 12.37
C GLU A 202 16.33 -1.95 10.85
#